data_c6fe98b3398865203af7c375e1a1d07e
#
_entry.id   c6fe98b3398865203af7c375e1a1d07e
#
_cell.length_a   1.000
_cell.length_b   1.000
_cell.length_c   1.000
_cell.angle_alpha   90.00
_cell.angle_beta   90.00
_cell.angle_gamma   90.00
#
_symmetry.space_group_name_H-M   'P 1'
#
loop_
_entity.id
_entity.type
_entity.pdbx_description
1 polymer ?
#
loop_
_entity_poly.entity_id
_entity_poly.type
_entity_poly.pdbx_seq_one_letter_code
_entity_poly.pdbx_strand_id
1 'polypeptide(L)'
;VFGLRLKNILFILLGASIFAFGLVHFNMENKLAEGGFTGITLLLYFIFGIDPSISNLALNIPLFFIGWKLLGRTTFLYTIIGTVGLSLFLWIFQRYGFDIPLNNDLTLAALFAGVFIGVGLGIIFRYGGTTGGVDIIARLVYKYKGISMGKTMFVFDTFVILFSLLTYLPYREGMYTLVAVFVAARVIDFLQDGAYAAKGATIISEKSDLISEKIMTEMERGVTILKGIGSYTKRERDVLYCVVAKNELARLKSIITSIDPHAFVAISDVHDVHGEGFTLDENKQPISE
;
A
#
# COMPACT_ATOMS: atom_id res chain seq x y z
N VAL A 1 -15.77 -24.86 2.26
CA VAL A 1 -16.08 -23.53 2.78
C VAL A 1 -15.01 -22.61 2.20
N PHE A 2 -15.41 -21.65 1.40
CA PHE A 2 -14.55 -20.66 0.74
C PHE A 2 -13.89 -19.85 1.85
N GLY A 3 -12.55 -19.87 1.99
CA GLY A 3 -11.80 -19.23 3.09
C GLY A 3 -11.91 -17.69 3.16
N LEU A 4 -13.13 -17.16 2.96
CA LEU A 4 -13.45 -15.74 3.04
C LEU A 4 -13.67 -15.37 4.51
N ARG A 5 -12.91 -14.37 4.99
CA ARG A 5 -13.10 -13.80 6.32
C ARG A 5 -14.04 -12.60 6.22
N LEU A 6 -15.09 -12.56 7.05
CA LEU A 6 -16.05 -11.44 7.08
C LEU A 6 -15.35 -10.10 7.33
N LYS A 7 -14.34 -10.07 8.19
CA LYS A 7 -13.49 -8.90 8.45
C LYS A 7 -12.94 -8.31 7.13
N ASN A 8 -12.36 -9.17 6.26
CA ASN A 8 -11.77 -8.70 5.02
C ASN A 8 -12.83 -8.13 4.07
N ILE A 9 -14.01 -8.75 3.99
CA ILE A 9 -15.12 -8.25 3.17
C ILE A 9 -15.54 -6.85 3.63
N LEU A 10 -15.70 -6.64 4.94
CA LEU A 10 -16.08 -5.35 5.50
C LEU A 10 -15.05 -4.26 5.20
N PHE A 11 -13.75 -4.56 5.37
CA PHE A 11 -12.70 -3.59 5.05
C PHE A 11 -12.57 -3.32 3.55
N ILE A 12 -12.78 -4.33 2.68
CA ILE A 12 -12.79 -4.13 1.23
C ILE A 12 -13.95 -3.21 0.82
N LEU A 13 -15.15 -3.41 1.37
CA LEU A 13 -16.30 -2.54 1.11
C LEU A 13 -16.09 -1.13 1.67
N LEU A 14 -15.49 -1.00 2.85
CA LEU A 14 -15.10 0.30 3.40
C LEU A 14 -14.10 1.02 2.48
N GLY A 15 -13.05 0.32 2.03
CA GLY A 15 -12.09 0.87 1.07
C GLY A 15 -12.74 1.28 -0.25
N ALA A 16 -13.66 0.46 -0.77
CA ALA A 16 -14.41 0.78 -1.98
C ALA A 16 -15.29 2.02 -1.82
N SER A 17 -15.91 2.19 -0.65
CA SER A 17 -16.69 3.40 -0.32
C SER A 17 -15.80 4.66 -0.27
N ILE A 18 -14.64 4.58 0.41
CA ILE A 18 -13.69 5.69 0.50
C ILE A 18 -13.15 6.06 -0.89
N PHE A 19 -12.81 5.07 -1.71
CA PHE A 19 -12.38 5.28 -3.09
C PHE A 19 -13.47 5.99 -3.91
N ALA A 20 -14.69 5.44 -3.91
CA ALA A 20 -15.81 6.00 -4.67
C ALA A 20 -16.12 7.43 -4.24
N PHE A 21 -16.06 7.72 -2.94
CA PHE A 21 -16.20 9.07 -2.41
C PHE A 21 -15.16 10.02 -3.00
N GLY A 22 -13.87 9.63 -2.96
CA GLY A 22 -12.79 10.42 -3.53
C GLY A 22 -12.98 10.68 -5.03
N LEU A 23 -13.35 9.64 -5.78
CA LEU A 23 -13.55 9.73 -7.22
C LEU A 23 -14.71 10.66 -7.60
N VAL A 24 -15.86 10.53 -6.93
CA VAL A 24 -17.04 11.33 -7.28
C VAL A 24 -16.85 12.78 -6.87
N HIS A 25 -16.52 13.05 -5.60
CA HIS A 25 -16.54 14.41 -5.06
C HIS A 25 -15.29 15.24 -5.39
N PHE A 26 -14.17 14.61 -5.72
CA PHE A 26 -12.95 15.35 -6.05
C PHE A 26 -12.56 15.23 -7.52
N ASN A 27 -12.59 14.02 -8.14
CA ASN A 27 -12.23 13.91 -9.55
C ASN A 27 -13.37 14.36 -10.47
N MET A 28 -14.55 13.75 -10.36
CA MET A 28 -15.64 13.98 -11.32
C MET A 28 -16.13 15.42 -11.26
N GLU A 29 -16.37 15.98 -10.07
CA GLU A 29 -16.86 17.36 -9.91
C GLU A 29 -15.85 18.40 -10.41
N ASN A 30 -14.55 18.13 -10.30
CA ASN A 30 -13.49 19.02 -10.75
C ASN A 30 -12.93 18.67 -12.15
N LYS A 31 -13.57 17.77 -12.87
CA LYS A 31 -13.17 17.28 -14.20
C LYS A 31 -11.74 16.76 -14.26
N LEU A 32 -11.24 16.24 -13.15
CA LEU A 32 -9.97 15.53 -13.10
C LEU A 32 -10.19 14.12 -13.68
N ALA A 33 -9.22 13.63 -14.41
CA ALA A 33 -9.19 12.24 -14.82
C ALA A 33 -8.71 11.35 -13.66
N GLU A 34 -8.60 10.08 -13.93
CA GLU A 34 -7.95 9.11 -13.07
C GLU A 34 -7.16 8.13 -13.94
N GLY A 35 -6.35 7.29 -13.30
CA GLY A 35 -5.58 6.28 -13.98
C GLY A 35 -6.35 4.97 -14.20
N GLY A 36 -5.64 3.99 -14.75
CA GLY A 36 -6.10 2.62 -14.87
C GLY A 36 -7.43 2.44 -15.60
N PHE A 37 -8.16 1.41 -15.21
CA PHE A 37 -9.50 1.13 -15.77
C PHE A 37 -10.54 2.15 -15.31
N THR A 38 -10.42 2.67 -14.10
CA THR A 38 -11.30 3.74 -13.63
C THR A 38 -11.12 5.00 -14.46
N GLY A 39 -9.90 5.33 -14.88
CA GLY A 39 -9.62 6.40 -15.84
C GLY A 39 -10.33 6.18 -17.18
N ILE A 40 -10.36 4.94 -17.67
CA ILE A 40 -11.13 4.60 -18.88
C ILE A 40 -12.65 4.79 -18.64
N THR A 41 -13.17 4.45 -17.46
CA THR A 41 -14.60 4.70 -17.14
C THR A 41 -14.92 6.17 -17.11
N LEU A 42 -14.04 7.03 -16.58
CA LEU A 42 -14.20 8.48 -16.61
C LEU A 42 -14.10 9.04 -18.04
N LEU A 43 -13.21 8.51 -18.87
CA LEU A 43 -13.14 8.88 -20.29
C LEU A 43 -14.47 8.57 -20.99
N LEU A 44 -15.06 7.40 -20.77
CA LEU A 44 -16.39 7.04 -21.31
C LEU A 44 -17.49 7.94 -20.77
N TYR A 45 -17.40 8.36 -19.52
CA TYR A 45 -18.35 9.29 -18.92
C TYR A 45 -18.26 10.69 -19.55
N PHE A 46 -17.06 11.26 -19.68
CA PHE A 46 -16.90 12.62 -20.21
C PHE A 46 -17.13 12.72 -21.72
N ILE A 47 -16.86 11.66 -22.50
CA ILE A 47 -17.06 11.67 -23.97
C ILE A 47 -18.47 11.20 -24.36
N PHE A 48 -18.98 10.14 -23.74
CA PHE A 48 -20.20 9.45 -24.13
C PHE A 48 -21.34 9.55 -23.14
N GLY A 49 -21.13 10.10 -21.93
CA GLY A 49 -22.11 10.17 -20.87
C GLY A 49 -22.45 8.82 -20.22
N ILE A 50 -21.59 7.81 -20.39
CA ILE A 50 -21.81 6.46 -19.83
C ILE A 50 -21.52 6.48 -18.34
N ASP A 51 -22.47 6.02 -17.52
CA ASP A 51 -22.34 5.98 -16.06
C ASP A 51 -21.10 5.16 -15.63
N PRO A 52 -20.15 5.73 -14.85
CA PRO A 52 -18.96 5.04 -14.38
C PRO A 52 -19.23 3.78 -13.58
N SER A 53 -20.36 3.69 -12.87
CA SER A 53 -20.74 2.50 -12.12
C SER A 53 -21.02 1.31 -13.05
N ILE A 54 -21.64 1.56 -14.20
CA ILE A 54 -21.97 0.54 -15.21
C ILE A 54 -20.71 0.17 -16.01
N SER A 55 -19.99 1.18 -16.50
CA SER A 55 -18.80 0.95 -17.32
C SER A 55 -17.70 0.24 -16.53
N ASN A 56 -17.53 0.55 -15.24
CA ASN A 56 -16.59 -0.17 -14.37
C ASN A 56 -16.91 -1.68 -14.28
N LEU A 57 -18.15 -2.03 -14.07
CA LEU A 57 -18.57 -3.45 -14.05
C LEU A 57 -18.34 -4.12 -15.42
N ALA A 58 -18.80 -3.49 -16.51
CA ALA A 58 -18.69 -4.05 -17.84
C ALA A 58 -17.26 -4.30 -18.28
N LEU A 59 -16.36 -3.35 -18.05
CA LEU A 59 -14.95 -3.47 -18.39
C LEU A 59 -14.21 -4.54 -17.56
N ASN A 60 -14.68 -4.80 -16.34
CA ASN A 60 -14.07 -5.80 -15.47
C ASN A 60 -14.52 -7.24 -15.78
N ILE A 61 -15.62 -7.46 -16.50
CA ILE A 61 -16.10 -8.81 -16.85
C ILE A 61 -15.01 -9.66 -17.56
N PRO A 62 -14.34 -9.19 -18.62
CA PRO A 62 -13.27 -9.96 -19.27
C PRO A 62 -12.10 -10.25 -18.33
N LEU A 63 -11.76 -9.28 -17.45
CA LEU A 63 -10.66 -9.42 -16.52
C LEU A 63 -10.95 -10.42 -15.41
N PHE A 64 -12.20 -10.62 -15.05
CA PHE A 64 -12.59 -11.66 -14.10
C PHE A 64 -12.23 -13.06 -14.61
N PHE A 65 -12.40 -13.32 -15.90
CA PHE A 65 -11.97 -14.61 -16.49
C PHE A 65 -10.45 -14.80 -16.44
N ILE A 66 -9.68 -13.74 -16.65
CA ILE A 66 -8.22 -13.76 -16.56
C ILE A 66 -7.78 -13.89 -15.09
N GLY A 67 -8.37 -13.08 -14.22
CA GLY A 67 -8.08 -13.04 -12.79
C GLY A 67 -8.32 -14.36 -12.07
N TRP A 68 -9.36 -15.11 -12.47
CA TRP A 68 -9.63 -16.45 -11.94
C TRP A 68 -8.43 -17.38 -12.01
N LYS A 69 -7.69 -17.35 -13.10
CA LYS A 69 -6.51 -18.21 -13.31
C LYS A 69 -5.25 -17.70 -12.60
N LEU A 70 -5.08 -16.38 -12.46
CA LEU A 70 -3.83 -15.77 -12.04
C LEU A 70 -3.77 -15.40 -10.55
N LEU A 71 -4.89 -14.98 -9.95
CA LEU A 71 -4.92 -14.48 -8.57
C LEU A 71 -5.17 -15.54 -7.51
N GLY A 72 -5.64 -16.72 -7.90
CA GLY A 72 -6.14 -17.73 -6.96
C GLY A 72 -7.57 -17.42 -6.47
N ARG A 73 -8.24 -18.45 -5.97
CA ARG A 73 -9.70 -18.40 -5.69
C ARG A 73 -10.09 -17.34 -4.67
N THR A 74 -9.37 -17.23 -3.57
CA THR A 74 -9.71 -16.30 -2.47
C THR A 74 -9.55 -14.83 -2.89
N THR A 75 -8.40 -14.48 -3.47
CA THR A 75 -8.14 -13.12 -3.96
C THR A 75 -9.11 -12.74 -5.09
N PHE A 76 -9.44 -13.68 -5.96
CA PHE A 76 -10.42 -13.46 -7.01
C PHE A 76 -11.81 -13.11 -6.46
N LEU A 77 -12.30 -13.83 -5.44
CA LEU A 77 -13.57 -13.53 -4.80
C LEU A 77 -13.56 -12.17 -4.11
N TYR A 78 -12.48 -11.81 -3.42
CA TYR A 78 -12.31 -10.48 -2.85
C TYR A 78 -12.25 -9.40 -3.93
N THR A 79 -11.69 -9.68 -5.11
CA THR A 79 -11.68 -8.75 -6.26
C THR A 79 -13.09 -8.52 -6.79
N ILE A 80 -13.91 -9.56 -6.93
CA ILE A 80 -15.33 -9.40 -7.30
C ILE A 80 -16.04 -8.49 -6.29
N ILE A 81 -15.87 -8.76 -4.98
CA ILE A 81 -16.49 -7.96 -3.92
C ILE A 81 -16.03 -6.50 -4.02
N GLY A 82 -14.74 -6.27 -4.23
CA GLY A 82 -14.17 -4.91 -4.35
C GLY A 82 -14.72 -4.17 -5.57
N THR A 83 -14.77 -4.82 -6.75
CA THR A 83 -15.25 -4.21 -7.99
C THR A 83 -16.75 -3.93 -7.93
N VAL A 84 -17.55 -4.90 -7.45
CA VAL A 84 -19.01 -4.71 -7.29
C VAL A 84 -19.29 -3.65 -6.22
N GLY A 85 -18.56 -3.69 -5.11
CA GLY A 85 -18.66 -2.68 -4.04
C GLY A 85 -18.34 -1.28 -4.55
N LEU A 86 -17.25 -1.12 -5.31
CA LEU A 86 -16.87 0.16 -5.91
C LEU A 86 -17.98 0.67 -6.83
N SER A 87 -18.48 -0.17 -7.74
CA SER A 87 -19.57 0.22 -8.66
C SER A 87 -20.85 0.62 -7.91
N LEU A 88 -21.20 -0.10 -6.84
CA LEU A 88 -22.34 0.23 -6.00
C LEU A 88 -22.16 1.61 -5.33
N PHE A 89 -21.01 1.87 -4.72
CA PHE A 89 -20.76 3.15 -4.05
C PHE A 89 -20.62 4.31 -5.05
N LEU A 90 -20.06 4.07 -6.25
CA LEU A 90 -20.07 5.06 -7.34
C LEU A 90 -21.51 5.43 -7.70
N TRP A 91 -22.39 4.46 -7.85
CA TRP A 91 -23.80 4.70 -8.13
C TRP A 91 -24.50 5.49 -7.01
N ILE A 92 -24.20 5.16 -5.74
CA ILE A 92 -24.77 5.85 -4.57
C ILE A 92 -24.30 7.30 -4.53
N PHE A 93 -23.00 7.55 -4.57
CA PHE A 93 -22.44 8.89 -4.42
C PHE A 93 -22.75 9.81 -5.60
N GLN A 94 -22.88 9.28 -6.82
CA GLN A 94 -23.33 10.09 -7.98
C GLN A 94 -24.78 10.54 -7.85
N ARG A 95 -25.63 9.80 -7.14
CA ARG A 95 -27.06 10.14 -6.99
C ARG A 95 -27.39 10.86 -5.70
N TYR A 96 -26.68 10.57 -4.64
CA TYR A 96 -26.93 11.08 -3.28
C TYR A 96 -25.72 11.84 -2.71
N GLY A 97 -24.75 12.18 -3.56
CA GLY A 97 -23.62 12.99 -3.18
C GLY A 97 -24.03 14.43 -2.83
N PHE A 98 -23.12 15.13 -2.20
CA PHE A 98 -23.26 16.54 -1.85
C PHE A 98 -22.03 17.30 -2.37
N ASP A 99 -22.26 18.54 -2.80
CA ASP A 99 -21.17 19.39 -3.29
C ASP A 99 -20.22 19.76 -2.16
N ILE A 100 -18.92 19.57 -2.40
CA ILE A 100 -17.87 20.06 -1.51
C ILE A 100 -17.36 21.38 -2.09
N PRO A 101 -17.61 22.54 -1.43
CA PRO A 101 -17.29 23.83 -1.99
C PRO A 101 -15.77 24.10 -1.95
N LEU A 102 -15.06 23.62 -2.95
CA LEU A 102 -13.61 23.84 -3.09
C LEU A 102 -13.26 25.15 -3.82
N ASN A 103 -14.26 25.97 -4.19
CA ASN A 103 -14.08 27.24 -4.88
C ASN A 103 -13.16 27.14 -6.13
N ASN A 104 -13.26 26.06 -6.88
CA ASN A 104 -12.41 25.71 -8.03
C ASN A 104 -10.91 25.57 -7.70
N ASP A 105 -10.57 25.28 -6.46
CA ASP A 105 -9.19 24.97 -6.08
C ASP A 105 -8.82 23.54 -6.51
N LEU A 106 -8.26 23.42 -7.69
CA LEU A 106 -7.80 22.14 -8.25
C LEU A 106 -6.66 21.53 -7.44
N THR A 107 -5.90 22.32 -6.68
CA THR A 107 -4.83 21.79 -5.82
C THR A 107 -5.42 20.98 -4.68
N LEU A 108 -6.40 21.55 -3.98
CA LEU A 108 -7.12 20.83 -2.92
C LEU A 108 -7.84 19.61 -3.51
N ALA A 109 -8.54 19.78 -4.63
CA ALA A 109 -9.21 18.66 -5.30
C ALA A 109 -8.26 17.50 -5.59
N ALA A 110 -7.11 17.79 -6.22
CA ALA A 110 -6.11 16.75 -6.57
C ALA A 110 -5.50 16.07 -5.34
N LEU A 111 -5.15 16.83 -4.30
CA LEU A 111 -4.58 16.28 -3.08
C LEU A 111 -5.58 15.38 -2.35
N PHE A 112 -6.80 15.84 -2.13
CA PHE A 112 -7.82 15.03 -1.46
C PHE A 112 -8.26 13.85 -2.31
N ALA A 113 -8.41 14.02 -3.63
CA ALA A 113 -8.64 12.89 -4.54
C ALA A 113 -7.58 11.81 -4.34
N GLY A 114 -6.29 12.19 -4.42
CA GLY A 114 -5.17 11.26 -4.25
C GLY A 114 -5.18 10.57 -2.88
N VAL A 115 -5.47 11.30 -1.81
CA VAL A 115 -5.55 10.73 -0.46
C VAL A 115 -6.71 9.74 -0.33
N PHE A 116 -7.93 10.12 -0.71
CA PHE A 116 -9.11 9.25 -0.58
C PHE A 116 -9.01 8.00 -1.48
N ILE A 117 -8.60 8.18 -2.73
CA ILE A 117 -8.37 7.07 -3.67
C ILE A 117 -7.27 6.16 -3.13
N GLY A 118 -6.14 6.73 -2.71
CA GLY A 118 -5.01 5.97 -2.19
C GLY A 118 -5.33 5.20 -0.90
N VAL A 119 -6.08 5.81 0.04
CA VAL A 119 -6.56 5.15 1.25
C VAL A 119 -7.52 4.02 0.90
N GLY A 120 -8.50 4.28 0.02
CA GLY A 120 -9.47 3.29 -0.40
C GLY A 120 -8.81 2.07 -1.02
N LEU A 121 -7.95 2.26 -2.03
CA LEU A 121 -7.21 1.19 -2.69
C LEU A 121 -6.23 0.49 -1.75
N GLY A 122 -5.49 1.25 -0.94
CA GLY A 122 -4.56 0.68 0.02
C GLY A 122 -5.23 -0.27 1.01
N ILE A 123 -6.43 0.08 1.51
CA ILE A 123 -7.24 -0.80 2.35
C ILE A 123 -7.65 -2.05 1.57
N ILE A 124 -8.23 -1.88 0.37
CA ILE A 124 -8.67 -3.02 -0.47
C ILE A 124 -7.52 -4.00 -0.70
N PHE A 125 -6.34 -3.50 -1.07
CA PHE A 125 -5.16 -4.32 -1.34
C PHE A 125 -4.66 -5.03 -0.09
N ARG A 126 -4.61 -4.34 1.04
CA ARG A 126 -4.18 -4.90 2.33
C ARG A 126 -5.03 -6.09 2.76
N TYR A 127 -6.34 -6.03 2.52
CA TYR A 127 -7.27 -7.11 2.86
C TYR A 127 -7.46 -8.15 1.74
N GLY A 128 -6.57 -8.15 0.77
CA GLY A 128 -6.47 -9.20 -0.23
C GLY A 128 -7.35 -9.02 -1.47
N GLY A 129 -8.10 -7.91 -1.57
CA GLY A 129 -8.93 -7.55 -2.73
C GLY A 129 -8.19 -6.73 -3.78
N THR A 130 -8.86 -6.44 -4.87
CA THR A 130 -8.53 -5.42 -5.87
C THR A 130 -9.83 -4.81 -6.39
N THR A 131 -9.76 -3.71 -7.14
CA THR A 131 -10.93 -3.16 -7.85
C THR A 131 -11.02 -3.64 -9.31
N GLY A 132 -10.19 -4.62 -9.67
CA GLY A 132 -10.09 -5.13 -11.03
C GLY A 132 -9.02 -4.40 -11.85
N GLY A 133 -9.14 -4.45 -13.18
CA GLY A 133 -8.34 -3.64 -14.07
C GLY A 133 -6.82 -3.78 -13.89
N VAL A 134 -6.14 -2.64 -13.92
CA VAL A 134 -4.69 -2.52 -13.75
C VAL A 134 -4.23 -2.98 -12.36
N ASP A 135 -5.09 -2.93 -11.37
CA ASP A 135 -4.78 -3.38 -10.00
C ASP A 135 -4.36 -4.85 -9.96
N ILE A 136 -5.00 -5.68 -10.80
CA ILE A 136 -4.62 -7.09 -10.95
C ILE A 136 -3.18 -7.20 -11.43
N ILE A 137 -2.81 -6.38 -12.41
CA ILE A 137 -1.44 -6.34 -12.95
C ILE A 137 -0.47 -5.85 -11.88
N ALA A 138 -0.81 -4.77 -11.17
CA ALA A 138 0.01 -4.23 -10.09
C ALA A 138 0.28 -5.28 -9.00
N ARG A 139 -0.76 -6.04 -8.62
CA ARG A 139 -0.63 -7.12 -7.65
C ARG A 139 0.25 -8.28 -8.13
N LEU A 140 0.16 -8.64 -9.41
CA LEU A 140 1.02 -9.67 -9.99
C LEU A 140 2.47 -9.20 -10.07
N VAL A 141 2.71 -7.96 -10.47
CA VAL A 141 4.06 -7.35 -10.52
C VAL A 141 4.66 -7.30 -9.11
N TYR A 142 3.88 -6.89 -8.10
CA TYR A 142 4.31 -6.92 -6.71
C TYR A 142 4.71 -8.34 -6.28
N LYS A 143 3.84 -9.33 -6.53
CA LYS A 143 4.05 -10.72 -6.16
C LYS A 143 5.28 -11.36 -6.82
N TYR A 144 5.52 -11.10 -8.11
CA TYR A 144 6.57 -11.78 -8.86
C TYR A 144 7.85 -10.98 -9.05
N LYS A 145 7.80 -9.65 -8.93
CA LYS A 145 8.94 -8.74 -9.15
C LYS A 145 9.32 -7.91 -7.94
N GLY A 146 8.51 -7.91 -6.87
CA GLY A 146 8.75 -7.09 -5.68
C GLY A 146 8.63 -5.58 -5.91
N ILE A 147 8.08 -5.14 -7.06
CA ILE A 147 7.86 -3.72 -7.34
C ILE A 147 6.58 -3.28 -6.64
N SER A 148 6.63 -2.16 -5.90
CA SER A 148 5.48 -1.68 -5.14
C SER A 148 4.23 -1.47 -6.02
N MET A 149 3.05 -1.69 -5.43
CA MET A 149 1.79 -1.59 -6.15
C MET A 149 1.53 -0.16 -6.62
N GLY A 150 1.76 0.83 -5.74
CA GLY A 150 1.60 2.23 -6.09
C GLY A 150 2.53 2.67 -7.22
N LYS A 151 3.79 2.23 -7.21
CA LYS A 151 4.73 2.54 -8.31
C LYS A 151 4.25 1.93 -9.64
N THR A 152 3.78 0.69 -9.63
CA THR A 152 3.28 0.02 -10.84
C THR A 152 2.03 0.74 -11.35
N MET A 153 1.09 1.07 -10.47
CA MET A 153 -0.13 1.81 -10.82
C MET A 153 0.21 3.18 -11.41
N PHE A 154 1.08 3.95 -10.74
CA PHE A 154 1.49 5.28 -11.21
C PHE A 154 2.01 5.26 -12.66
N VAL A 155 2.76 4.24 -13.05
CA VAL A 155 3.25 4.09 -14.43
C VAL A 155 2.08 3.90 -15.40
N PHE A 156 1.17 2.96 -15.11
CA PHE A 156 -0.01 2.73 -15.95
C PHE A 156 -0.93 3.94 -16.01
N ASP A 157 -1.18 4.57 -14.86
CA ASP A 157 -2.01 5.76 -14.75
C ASP A 157 -1.46 6.91 -15.59
N THR A 158 -0.15 7.11 -15.56
CA THR A 158 0.50 8.11 -16.40
C THR A 158 0.23 7.89 -17.88
N PHE A 159 0.26 6.64 -18.38
CA PHE A 159 -0.08 6.35 -19.77
C PHE A 159 -1.54 6.67 -20.08
N VAL A 160 -2.48 6.30 -19.21
CA VAL A 160 -3.91 6.61 -19.38
C VAL A 160 -4.15 8.13 -19.41
N ILE A 161 -3.50 8.86 -18.49
CA ILE A 161 -3.60 10.33 -18.42
C ILE A 161 -3.04 10.98 -19.67
N LEU A 162 -1.88 10.53 -20.17
CA LEU A 162 -1.30 11.04 -21.42
C LEU A 162 -2.26 10.82 -22.60
N PHE A 163 -2.92 9.66 -22.67
CA PHE A 163 -3.93 9.41 -23.69
C PHE A 163 -5.17 10.31 -23.51
N SER A 164 -5.60 10.54 -22.29
CA SER A 164 -6.71 11.45 -21.98
C SER A 164 -6.43 12.89 -22.37
N LEU A 165 -5.17 13.36 -22.25
CA LEU A 165 -4.73 14.68 -22.73
C LEU A 165 -4.83 14.85 -24.26
N LEU A 166 -4.74 13.76 -25.00
CA LEU A 166 -4.89 13.78 -26.46
C LEU A 166 -6.37 13.76 -26.89
N THR A 167 -7.29 13.47 -25.99
CA THR A 167 -8.71 13.26 -26.31
C THR A 167 -9.64 14.33 -25.73
N TYR A 168 -9.76 14.39 -24.41
CA TYR A 168 -10.76 15.24 -23.76
C TYR A 168 -10.23 16.10 -22.62
N LEU A 169 -9.08 15.72 -22.04
CA LEU A 169 -8.58 16.32 -20.80
C LEU A 169 -7.76 17.61 -21.11
N PRO A 170 -8.15 18.78 -20.58
CA PRO A 170 -7.32 19.97 -20.71
C PRO A 170 -5.97 19.83 -19.99
N TYR A 171 -4.95 20.52 -20.46
CA TYR A 171 -3.59 20.38 -19.89
C TYR A 171 -3.52 20.72 -18.40
N ARG A 172 -4.27 21.71 -17.96
CA ARG A 172 -4.31 22.13 -16.56
C ARG A 172 -4.83 21.02 -15.66
N GLU A 173 -5.97 20.45 -15.99
CA GLU A 173 -6.62 19.34 -15.27
C GLU A 173 -5.77 18.08 -15.35
N GLY A 174 -5.09 17.85 -16.47
CA GLY A 174 -4.14 16.75 -16.63
C GLY A 174 -2.94 16.83 -15.68
N MET A 175 -2.38 18.03 -15.48
CA MET A 175 -1.28 18.24 -14.53
C MET A 175 -1.74 17.98 -13.09
N TYR A 176 -2.93 18.44 -12.71
CA TYR A 176 -3.50 18.15 -11.37
C TYR A 176 -3.87 16.66 -11.22
N THR A 177 -4.33 16.01 -12.27
CA THR A 177 -4.56 14.56 -12.26
C THR A 177 -3.26 13.80 -12.01
N LEU A 178 -2.14 14.18 -12.62
CA LEU A 178 -0.82 13.58 -12.33
C LEU A 178 -0.42 13.75 -10.86
N VAL A 179 -0.73 14.90 -10.26
CA VAL A 179 -0.51 15.11 -8.82
C VAL A 179 -1.40 14.15 -7.99
N ALA A 180 -2.68 14.04 -8.33
CA ALA A 180 -3.60 13.16 -7.63
C ALA A 180 -3.14 11.69 -7.66
N VAL A 181 -2.79 11.14 -8.84
CA VAL A 181 -2.33 9.75 -8.96
C VAL A 181 -0.97 9.52 -8.30
N PHE A 182 -0.08 10.53 -8.29
CA PHE A 182 1.17 10.45 -7.55
C PHE A 182 0.93 10.36 -6.04
N VAL A 183 0.05 11.18 -5.50
CA VAL A 183 -0.34 11.14 -4.08
C VAL A 183 -0.99 9.81 -3.76
N ALA A 184 -1.94 9.34 -4.59
CA ALA A 184 -2.59 8.04 -4.42
C ALA A 184 -1.57 6.90 -4.37
N ALA A 185 -0.61 6.87 -5.31
CA ALA A 185 0.45 5.86 -5.34
C ALA A 185 1.28 5.84 -4.05
N ARG A 186 1.63 7.01 -3.51
CA ARG A 186 2.38 7.12 -2.25
C ARG A 186 1.57 6.65 -1.04
N VAL A 187 0.29 6.99 -1.00
CA VAL A 187 -0.61 6.54 0.07
C VAL A 187 -0.82 5.03 0.01
N ILE A 188 -1.00 4.46 -1.19
CA ILE A 188 -1.10 3.00 -1.39
C ILE A 188 0.16 2.31 -0.84
N ASP A 189 1.33 2.74 -1.26
CA ASP A 189 2.60 2.13 -0.82
C ASP A 189 2.77 2.27 0.70
N PHE A 190 2.47 3.44 1.26
CA PHE A 190 2.52 3.64 2.72
C PHE A 190 1.61 2.67 3.49
N LEU A 191 0.39 2.42 3.00
CA LEU A 191 -0.54 1.48 3.62
C LEU A 191 -0.14 0.01 3.42
N GLN A 192 0.53 -0.30 2.31
CA GLN A 192 1.03 -1.65 2.05
C GLN A 192 2.30 -1.95 2.86
N ASP A 193 3.29 -1.05 2.83
CA ASP A 193 4.59 -1.26 3.47
C ASP A 193 4.57 -0.93 4.97
N GLY A 194 3.68 -0.04 5.41
CA GLY A 194 3.68 0.50 6.77
C GLY A 194 3.33 -0.50 7.87
N ALA A 195 2.74 -1.65 7.53
CA ALA A 195 2.32 -2.64 8.53
C ALA A 195 3.44 -3.60 8.94
N TYR A 196 4.46 -3.78 8.10
CA TYR A 196 5.53 -4.78 8.27
C TYR A 196 6.94 -4.21 8.08
N ALA A 197 7.10 -2.90 8.11
CA ALA A 197 8.42 -2.29 8.02
C ALA A 197 9.27 -2.65 9.25
N ALA A 198 10.06 -3.70 9.12
CA ALA A 198 11.06 -4.07 10.12
C ALA A 198 12.34 -3.25 9.91
N LYS A 199 13.12 -3.11 10.98
CA LYS A 199 14.44 -2.47 10.97
C LYS A 199 15.48 -3.47 11.42
N GLY A 200 16.50 -3.68 10.59
CA GLY A 200 17.69 -4.43 10.96
C GLY A 200 18.70 -3.50 11.63
N ALA A 201 19.10 -3.82 12.82
CA ALA A 201 20.16 -3.11 13.55
C ALA A 201 21.44 -3.94 13.56
N THR A 202 22.51 -3.36 13.06
CA THR A 202 23.89 -3.87 13.23
C THR A 202 24.57 -3.04 14.30
N ILE A 203 24.97 -3.67 15.41
CA ILE A 203 25.49 -2.99 16.60
C ILE A 203 26.92 -3.49 16.87
N ILE A 204 27.85 -2.58 16.99
CA ILE A 204 29.26 -2.86 17.35
C ILE A 204 29.57 -2.14 18.64
N SER A 205 29.84 -2.91 19.69
CA SER A 205 30.14 -2.40 21.04
C SER A 205 31.11 -3.31 21.76
N GLU A 206 31.86 -2.76 22.69
CA GLU A 206 32.66 -3.56 23.61
C GLU A 206 31.83 -4.22 24.73
N LYS A 207 30.55 -3.79 24.85
CA LYS A 207 29.59 -4.35 25.82
C LYS A 207 28.50 -5.17 25.11
N SER A 208 28.89 -5.91 24.07
CA SER A 208 27.96 -6.71 23.23
C SER A 208 27.10 -7.67 24.05
N ASP A 209 27.71 -8.38 25.03
CA ASP A 209 27.00 -9.37 25.85
C ASP A 209 25.85 -8.72 26.66
N LEU A 210 26.13 -7.57 27.32
CA LEU A 210 25.12 -6.85 28.10
C LEU A 210 24.00 -6.29 27.23
N ILE A 211 24.35 -5.79 26.04
CA ILE A 211 23.37 -5.27 25.08
C ILE A 211 22.48 -6.40 24.57
N SER A 212 23.05 -7.54 24.17
CA SER A 212 22.30 -8.68 23.68
C SER A 212 21.37 -9.26 24.74
N GLU A 213 21.84 -9.45 25.97
CA GLU A 213 21.04 -9.93 27.08
C GLU A 213 19.84 -8.99 27.35
N LYS A 214 20.07 -7.69 27.36
CA LYS A 214 19.01 -6.72 27.63
C LYS A 214 17.99 -6.61 26.51
N ILE A 215 18.42 -6.74 25.24
CA ILE A 215 17.48 -6.81 24.11
C ILE A 215 16.61 -8.05 24.22
N MET A 216 17.18 -9.22 24.50
CA MET A 216 16.42 -10.47 24.63
C MET A 216 15.44 -10.44 25.80
N THR A 217 15.86 -9.89 26.95
CA THR A 217 15.02 -9.87 28.16
C THR A 217 13.93 -8.79 28.16
N GLU A 218 14.26 -7.58 27.67
CA GLU A 218 13.31 -6.47 27.71
C GLU A 218 12.44 -6.35 26.46
N MET A 219 12.94 -6.80 25.29
CA MET A 219 12.22 -6.66 24.02
C MET A 219 11.72 -7.99 23.45
N GLU A 220 12.12 -9.12 24.06
CA GLU A 220 11.79 -10.46 23.57
C GLU A 220 12.15 -10.66 22.09
N ARG A 221 13.30 -10.07 21.68
CA ARG A 221 13.82 -10.12 20.30
C ARG A 221 15.11 -10.91 20.23
N GLY A 222 15.19 -11.78 19.22
CA GLY A 222 16.41 -12.55 18.95
C GLY A 222 17.57 -11.65 18.55
N VAL A 223 18.75 -11.96 19.05
CA VAL A 223 20.00 -11.28 18.69
C VAL A 223 20.99 -12.33 18.19
N THR A 224 21.56 -12.08 17.02
CA THR A 224 22.63 -12.93 16.46
C THR A 224 23.99 -12.25 16.66
N ILE A 225 24.94 -12.96 17.22
CA ILE A 225 26.31 -12.50 17.38
C ILE A 225 27.14 -12.98 16.20
N LEU A 226 27.68 -12.05 15.42
CA LEU A 226 28.61 -12.30 14.34
C LEU A 226 30.04 -11.95 14.79
N LYS A 227 30.98 -12.87 14.60
CA LYS A 227 32.38 -12.62 14.91
C LYS A 227 33.01 -11.80 13.78
N GLY A 228 33.57 -10.67 14.10
CA GLY A 228 34.25 -9.77 13.17
C GLY A 228 35.64 -9.37 13.62
N ILE A 229 36.47 -8.84 12.73
CA ILE A 229 37.79 -8.28 13.03
C ILE A 229 37.80 -6.83 12.60
N GLY A 230 38.07 -5.94 13.53
CA GLY A 230 38.24 -4.53 13.22
C GLY A 230 39.44 -4.29 12.29
N SER A 231 39.19 -3.80 11.07
CA SER A 231 40.24 -3.65 10.06
C SER A 231 41.40 -2.73 10.51
N TYR A 232 41.08 -1.68 11.26
CA TYR A 232 42.05 -0.74 11.79
C TYR A 232 42.75 -1.26 13.05
N THR A 233 41.97 -1.78 14.01
CA THR A 233 42.49 -2.22 15.32
C THR A 233 43.09 -3.61 15.31
N LYS A 234 42.77 -4.42 14.28
CA LYS A 234 43.12 -5.86 14.16
C LYS A 234 42.62 -6.72 15.34
N ARG A 235 41.70 -6.20 16.13
CA ARG A 235 41.08 -6.92 17.26
C ARG A 235 39.81 -7.59 16.86
N GLU A 236 39.54 -8.74 17.44
CA GLU A 236 38.23 -9.40 17.35
C GLU A 236 37.16 -8.55 18.02
N ARG A 237 35.97 -8.50 17.41
CA ARG A 237 34.81 -7.78 17.94
C ARG A 237 33.55 -8.56 17.62
N ASP A 238 32.63 -8.51 18.55
CA ASP A 238 31.28 -9.02 18.34
C ASP A 238 30.43 -7.98 17.67
N VAL A 239 29.75 -8.38 16.60
CA VAL A 239 28.77 -7.59 15.87
C VAL A 239 27.41 -8.20 16.14
N LEU A 240 26.53 -7.45 16.82
CA LEU A 240 25.19 -7.90 17.08
C LEU A 240 24.29 -7.55 15.87
N TYR A 241 23.50 -8.51 15.44
CA TYR A 241 22.45 -8.30 14.45
C TYR A 241 21.09 -8.61 15.09
N CYS A 242 20.20 -7.62 15.07
CA CYS A 242 18.85 -7.73 15.61
C CYS A 242 17.84 -7.11 14.65
N VAL A 243 16.70 -7.77 14.46
CA VAL A 243 15.60 -7.23 13.67
C VAL A 243 14.45 -6.89 14.62
N VAL A 244 13.94 -5.66 14.51
CA VAL A 244 12.87 -5.13 15.34
C VAL A 244 11.79 -4.49 14.49
N ALA A 245 10.56 -4.38 15.00
CA ALA A 245 9.52 -3.62 14.35
C ALA A 245 9.87 -2.11 14.37
N LYS A 246 9.33 -1.36 13.41
CA LYS A 246 9.62 0.09 13.28
C LYS A 246 9.29 0.88 14.55
N ASN A 247 8.21 0.52 15.24
CA ASN A 247 7.81 1.15 16.50
C ASN A 247 8.71 0.81 17.70
N GLU A 248 9.46 -0.29 17.62
CA GLU A 248 10.39 -0.75 18.66
C GLU A 248 11.78 -0.10 18.54
N LEU A 249 12.09 0.55 17.42
CA LEU A 249 13.41 1.12 17.14
C LEU A 249 13.85 2.15 18.18
N ALA A 250 12.93 2.97 18.67
CA ALA A 250 13.24 3.96 19.71
C ALA A 250 13.68 3.28 21.02
N ARG A 251 12.98 2.21 21.41
CA ARG A 251 13.30 1.42 22.60
C ARG A 251 14.67 0.72 22.44
N LEU A 252 14.93 0.12 21.28
CA LEU A 252 16.21 -0.48 20.96
C LEU A 252 17.38 0.52 21.12
N LYS A 253 17.23 1.70 20.51
CA LYS A 253 18.25 2.76 20.64
C LYS A 253 18.47 3.19 22.07
N SER A 254 17.41 3.33 22.87
CA SER A 254 17.49 3.70 24.29
C SER A 254 18.25 2.64 25.09
N ILE A 255 18.00 1.36 24.87
CA ILE A 255 18.71 0.26 25.52
C ILE A 255 20.21 0.32 25.20
N ILE A 256 20.55 0.43 23.91
CA ILE A 256 21.95 0.47 23.48
C ILE A 256 22.68 1.66 24.11
N THR A 257 22.10 2.86 23.99
CA THR A 257 22.71 4.10 24.51
C THR A 257 22.86 4.09 26.03
N SER A 258 21.93 3.45 26.75
CA SER A 258 22.01 3.34 28.21
C SER A 258 23.19 2.46 28.70
N ILE A 259 23.60 1.48 27.89
CA ILE A 259 24.67 0.54 28.21
C ILE A 259 26.00 1.05 27.68
N ASP A 260 26.01 1.45 26.41
CA ASP A 260 27.22 1.99 25.75
C ASP A 260 26.84 3.18 24.86
N PRO A 261 27.07 4.42 25.37
CA PRO A 261 26.84 5.63 24.60
C PRO A 261 27.76 5.77 23.36
N HIS A 262 28.85 4.99 23.30
CA HIS A 262 29.80 5.00 22.19
C HIS A 262 29.62 3.84 21.21
N ALA A 263 28.58 3.02 21.39
CA ALA A 263 28.28 1.93 20.47
C ALA A 263 28.01 2.45 19.05
N PHE A 264 28.61 1.81 18.05
CA PHE A 264 28.27 2.08 16.66
C PHE A 264 27.03 1.28 16.27
N VAL A 265 26.00 1.99 15.77
CA VAL A 265 24.73 1.38 15.41
C VAL A 265 24.36 1.78 13.99
N ALA A 266 24.29 0.82 13.08
CA ALA A 266 23.79 1.00 11.73
C ALA A 266 22.36 0.42 11.62
N ILE A 267 21.41 1.23 11.12
CA ILE A 267 20.01 0.82 10.92
C ILE A 267 19.76 0.73 9.45
N SER A 268 19.21 -0.41 9.01
CA SER A 268 18.77 -0.66 7.64
C SER A 268 17.28 -0.97 7.58
N ASP A 269 16.65 -0.67 6.46
CA ASP A 269 15.28 -1.12 6.19
C ASP A 269 15.28 -2.60 5.82
N VAL A 270 14.39 -3.36 6.46
CA VAL A 270 14.14 -4.76 6.13
C VAL A 270 12.72 -4.84 5.59
N HIS A 271 12.61 -5.11 4.29
CA HIS A 271 11.33 -5.08 3.59
C HIS A 271 10.46 -6.30 3.87
N ASP A 272 11.08 -7.44 4.17
CA ASP A 272 10.35 -8.67 4.41
C ASP A 272 11.06 -9.50 5.48
N VAL A 273 10.30 -9.95 6.49
CA VAL A 273 10.79 -10.78 7.60
C VAL A 273 9.82 -11.94 7.80
N HIS A 274 10.35 -13.13 7.66
CA HIS A 274 9.62 -14.34 7.99
C HIS A 274 10.25 -15.03 9.18
N GLY A 275 9.46 -15.45 10.13
CA GLY A 275 9.92 -16.21 11.27
C GLY A 275 9.24 -15.84 12.56
N GLU A 276 9.78 -16.43 13.65
CA GLU A 276 9.31 -16.25 15.01
C GLU A 276 9.40 -14.79 15.46
N GLY A 277 8.32 -14.30 16.10
CA GLY A 277 8.21 -12.91 16.52
C GLY A 277 7.77 -11.92 15.44
N PHE A 278 7.60 -12.37 14.15
CA PHE A 278 7.11 -11.54 13.04
C PHE A 278 5.93 -12.18 12.32
N THR A 279 6.08 -13.39 11.80
CA THR A 279 5.02 -14.11 11.08
C THR A 279 4.61 -15.41 11.76
N LEU A 280 5.42 -15.88 12.70
CA LEU A 280 5.19 -17.09 13.48
C LEU A 280 5.17 -16.76 14.96
N ASP A 281 4.30 -17.46 15.73
CA ASP A 281 4.29 -17.44 17.18
C ASP A 281 5.42 -18.33 17.77
N GLU A 282 5.52 -18.38 19.10
CA GLU A 282 6.49 -19.21 19.81
C GLU A 282 6.37 -20.71 19.52
N ASN A 283 5.20 -21.17 19.06
CA ASN A 283 4.94 -22.54 18.64
C ASN A 283 5.18 -22.77 17.17
N LYS A 284 5.78 -21.80 16.47
CA LYS A 284 6.04 -21.81 15.00
C LYS A 284 4.75 -21.92 14.16
N GLN A 285 3.61 -21.48 14.72
CA GLN A 285 2.36 -21.38 14.01
C GLN A 285 2.18 -19.96 13.44
N PRO A 286 1.56 -19.81 12.27
CA PRO A 286 1.29 -18.48 11.71
C PRO A 286 0.51 -17.63 12.69
N ILE A 287 1.01 -16.42 12.98
CA ILE A 287 0.29 -15.44 13.80
C ILE A 287 -1.00 -15.11 13.05
N SER A 288 -2.15 -15.48 13.60
CA SER A 288 -3.45 -15.16 12.99
C SER A 288 -3.72 -13.67 13.17
N GLU A 289 -3.65 -12.91 12.08
CA GLU A 289 -4.12 -11.51 12.02
C GLU A 289 -5.63 -11.37 12.21
#